data_433fe4dea7da8b4c91b4294f59ab0e20
#
_entry.id   433fe4dea7da8b4c91b4294f59ab0e20
#
_cell.length_a   1.000
_cell.length_b   1.000
_cell.length_c   1.000
_cell.angle_alpha   90.00
_cell.angle_beta   90.00
_cell.angle_gamma   90.00
#
_symmetry.space_group_name_H-M   'P 1'
#
loop_
_entity.id
_entity.type
_entity.pdbx_description
1 polymer ?
#
loop_
_entity_poly.entity_id
_entity_poly.type
_entity_poly.pdbx_seq_one_letter_code
_entity_poly.pdbx_strand_id
1 'polypeptide(L)'
;MRKLKPRLMAYAGVVLDMMFDHLSSNPEVGDYFEDSENLRYLLDGMLAHCDLVCSMRFDARYYEAVDQMGLRHSKLNYPSHAYTSAYANLLDGITQLGLMDSKPLNGQDLSAVTRVCIYDMELTIAAFFRHQLDKQAALHADTEKVRSLLTQDR
;
A
#
# COMPACT_ATOMS: atom_id res chain seq x y z
N MET A 1 -16.63 12.43 -1.81
CA MET A 1 -15.21 12.27 -1.50
C MET A 1 -14.49 13.57 -1.18
N ARG A 2 -14.33 14.58 -2.09
CA ARG A 2 -13.53 15.79 -1.80
C ARG A 2 -13.97 16.55 -0.54
N LYS A 3 -15.27 16.66 -0.28
CA LYS A 3 -15.80 17.29 0.95
C LYS A 3 -15.53 16.47 2.22
N LEU A 4 -15.35 15.17 2.08
CA LEU A 4 -15.04 14.25 3.18
C LEU A 4 -13.54 14.16 3.46
N LYS A 5 -12.70 14.65 2.54
CA LYS A 5 -11.24 14.48 2.61
C LYS A 5 -10.64 14.80 3.99
N PRO A 6 -10.92 15.93 4.65
CA PRO A 6 -10.33 16.23 5.97
C PRO A 6 -10.65 15.16 7.03
N ARG A 7 -11.90 14.66 7.01
CA ARG A 7 -12.34 13.62 7.94
C ARG A 7 -11.71 12.27 7.62
N LEU A 8 -11.72 11.88 6.34
CA LEU A 8 -11.11 10.63 5.89
C LEU A 8 -9.62 10.59 6.18
N MET A 9 -8.92 11.70 6.03
CA MET A 9 -7.50 11.80 6.38
C MET A 9 -7.25 11.66 7.88
N ALA A 10 -8.12 12.23 8.72
CA ALA A 10 -8.04 12.05 10.17
C ALA A 10 -8.27 10.58 10.56
N TYR A 11 -9.27 9.91 9.96
CA TYR A 11 -9.51 8.49 10.21
C TYR A 11 -8.36 7.61 9.71
N ALA A 12 -7.86 7.88 8.49
CA ALA A 12 -6.73 7.14 7.93
C ALA A 12 -5.49 7.24 8.83
N GLY A 13 -5.19 8.42 9.38
CA GLY A 13 -4.08 8.60 10.31
C GLY A 13 -4.20 7.69 11.52
N VAL A 14 -5.36 7.70 12.19
CA VAL A 14 -5.61 6.85 13.38
C VAL A 14 -5.49 5.35 13.02
N VAL A 15 -6.11 4.94 11.91
CA VAL A 15 -6.11 3.53 11.50
C VAL A 15 -4.70 3.06 11.11
N LEU A 16 -3.95 3.88 10.41
CA LEU A 16 -2.57 3.56 10.02
C LEU A 16 -1.66 3.45 11.24
N ASP A 17 -1.76 4.36 12.20
CA ASP A 17 -1.00 4.27 13.46
C ASP A 17 -1.30 2.94 14.19
N MET A 18 -2.58 2.59 14.36
CA MET A 18 -2.98 1.33 14.99
C MET A 18 -2.49 0.10 14.20
N MET A 19 -2.54 0.15 12.88
CA MET A 19 -2.09 -0.93 12.01
C MET A 19 -0.58 -1.13 12.13
N PHE A 20 0.21 -0.06 12.16
CA PHE A 20 1.66 -0.14 12.33
C PHE A 20 2.07 -0.63 13.72
N ASP A 21 1.38 -0.21 14.77
CA ASP A 21 1.59 -0.74 16.13
C ASP A 21 1.35 -2.25 16.17
N HIS A 22 0.30 -2.71 15.49
CA HIS A 22 0.00 -4.15 15.40
C HIS A 22 1.05 -4.91 14.58
N LEU A 23 1.48 -4.37 13.46
CA LEU A 23 2.48 -5.01 12.59
C LEU A 23 3.85 -5.08 13.26
N SER A 24 4.28 -4.02 13.94
CA SER A 24 5.57 -3.99 14.64
C SER A 24 5.63 -4.97 15.82
N SER A 25 4.48 -5.32 16.38
CA SER A 25 4.39 -6.34 17.44
C SER A 25 4.23 -7.78 16.93
N ASN A 26 4.10 -7.97 15.62
CA ASN A 26 3.97 -9.30 15.00
C ASN A 26 5.35 -9.91 14.72
N PRO A 27 5.72 -11.08 15.33
CA PRO A 27 7.02 -11.70 15.15
C PRO A 27 7.35 -12.06 13.69
N GLU A 28 6.36 -12.29 12.83
CA GLU A 28 6.60 -12.68 11.42
C GLU A 28 6.98 -11.49 10.53
N VAL A 29 6.62 -10.27 10.93
CA VAL A 29 6.84 -9.06 10.15
C VAL A 29 7.58 -7.98 10.93
N GLY A 30 7.77 -8.17 12.23
CA GLY A 30 8.41 -7.21 13.14
C GLY A 30 9.81 -6.83 12.66
N ASP A 31 10.60 -7.79 12.17
CA ASP A 31 11.96 -7.57 11.67
C ASP A 31 12.02 -6.54 10.51
N TYR A 32 10.94 -6.39 9.74
CA TYR A 32 10.85 -5.37 8.68
C TYR A 32 10.63 -3.95 9.24
N PHE A 33 10.21 -3.86 10.50
CA PHE A 33 9.82 -2.62 11.18
C PHE A 33 10.67 -2.28 12.41
N GLU A 34 11.78 -3.02 12.63
CA GLU A 34 12.71 -2.74 13.76
C GLU A 34 13.36 -1.35 13.67
N ASP A 35 13.53 -0.84 12.44
CA ASP A 35 14.03 0.52 12.22
C ASP A 35 12.88 1.54 12.26
N SER A 36 12.84 2.31 13.33
CA SER A 36 11.83 3.36 13.54
C SER A 36 11.80 4.43 12.45
N GLU A 37 12.94 4.69 11.78
CA GLU A 37 13.00 5.65 10.67
C GLU A 37 12.33 5.07 9.41
N ASN A 38 12.57 3.79 9.12
CA ASN A 38 11.91 3.08 8.01
C ASN A 38 10.40 2.99 8.22
N LEU A 39 9.97 2.70 9.45
CA LEU A 39 8.56 2.66 9.81
C LEU A 39 7.88 4.01 9.59
N ARG A 40 8.49 5.08 10.07
CA ARG A 40 7.97 6.44 9.89
C ARG A 40 7.91 6.84 8.41
N TYR A 41 8.93 6.51 7.65
CA TYR A 41 8.96 6.74 6.20
C TYR A 41 7.82 6.02 5.47
N LEU A 42 7.53 4.77 5.86
CA LEU A 42 6.41 4.00 5.30
C LEU A 42 5.06 4.63 5.66
N LEU A 43 4.87 4.99 6.91
CA LEU A 43 3.63 5.63 7.40
C LEU A 43 3.37 6.96 6.67
N ASP A 44 4.37 7.83 6.59
CA ASP A 44 4.28 9.11 5.89
C ASP A 44 3.96 8.90 4.40
N GLY A 45 4.56 7.89 3.79
CA GLY A 45 4.27 7.51 2.41
C GLY A 45 2.84 7.03 2.20
N MET A 46 2.29 6.25 3.13
CA MET A 46 0.90 5.78 3.07
C MET A 46 -0.09 6.92 3.31
N LEU A 47 0.17 7.81 4.25
CA LEU A 47 -0.65 9.00 4.48
C LEU A 47 -0.66 9.93 3.26
N ALA A 48 0.49 10.17 2.64
CA ALA A 48 0.59 10.95 1.41
C ALA A 48 -0.19 10.30 0.25
N HIS A 49 -0.17 8.97 0.16
CA HIS A 49 -0.96 8.23 -0.82
C HIS A 49 -2.47 8.36 -0.54
N CYS A 50 -2.90 8.19 0.70
CA CYS A 50 -4.30 8.40 1.10
C CYS A 50 -4.77 9.83 0.75
N ASP A 51 -3.93 10.85 0.90
CA ASP A 51 -4.25 12.23 0.52
C ASP A 51 -4.51 12.37 -0.98
N LEU A 52 -3.71 11.71 -1.82
CA LEU A 52 -3.92 11.68 -3.28
C LEU A 52 -5.22 10.97 -3.64
N VAL A 53 -5.48 9.81 -3.06
CA VAL A 53 -6.71 9.02 -3.25
C VAL A 53 -7.94 9.86 -2.88
N CYS A 54 -7.94 10.47 -1.71
CA CYS A 54 -9.04 11.32 -1.22
C CYS A 54 -9.24 12.60 -2.05
N SER A 55 -8.22 13.04 -2.77
CA SER A 55 -8.31 14.19 -3.69
C SER A 55 -9.12 13.88 -4.95
N MET A 56 -9.35 12.60 -5.26
CA MET A 56 -10.09 12.13 -6.44
C MET A 56 -9.57 12.71 -7.75
N ARG A 57 -8.26 12.86 -7.84
CA ARG A 57 -7.56 13.26 -9.05
C ARG A 57 -6.73 12.08 -9.51
N PHE A 58 -7.29 11.30 -10.41
CA PHE A 58 -6.60 10.17 -11.04
C PHE A 58 -5.78 10.66 -12.23
N ASP A 59 -4.82 11.54 -11.94
CA ASP A 59 -3.88 12.12 -12.90
C ASP A 59 -2.51 11.42 -12.87
N ALA A 60 -1.56 11.91 -13.65
CA ALA A 60 -0.22 11.31 -13.73
C ALA A 60 0.47 11.20 -12.37
N ARG A 61 0.29 12.18 -11.47
CA ARG A 61 0.86 12.16 -10.13
C ARG A 61 0.29 11.03 -9.26
N TYR A 62 -1.01 10.76 -9.40
CA TYR A 62 -1.64 9.63 -8.71
C TYR A 62 -1.09 8.30 -9.20
N TYR A 63 -1.02 8.08 -10.52
CA TYR A 63 -0.51 6.83 -11.08
C TYR A 63 0.97 6.62 -10.79
N GLU A 64 1.77 7.67 -10.75
CA GLU A 64 3.16 7.61 -10.30
C GLU A 64 3.26 7.18 -8.82
N ALA A 65 2.41 7.72 -7.95
CA ALA A 65 2.37 7.34 -6.53
C ALA A 65 1.95 5.87 -6.35
N VAL A 66 0.98 5.38 -7.15
CA VAL A 66 0.59 3.96 -7.19
C VAL A 66 1.77 3.08 -7.59
N ASP A 67 2.51 3.45 -8.64
CA ASP A 67 3.68 2.70 -9.10
C ASP A 67 4.78 2.65 -8.03
N GLN A 68 5.09 3.78 -7.41
CA GLN A 68 6.06 3.86 -6.31
C GLN A 68 5.63 3.06 -5.08
N MET A 69 4.35 2.99 -4.79
CA MET A 69 3.81 2.14 -3.72
C MET A 69 4.03 0.66 -4.03
N GLY A 70 3.69 0.22 -5.24
CA GLY A 70 3.93 -1.14 -5.71
C GLY A 70 5.43 -1.51 -5.68
N LEU A 71 6.30 -0.62 -6.13
CA LEU A 71 7.75 -0.82 -6.11
C LEU A 71 8.29 -0.99 -4.68
N ARG A 72 7.87 -0.14 -3.73
CA ARG A 72 8.30 -0.25 -2.32
C ARG A 72 7.93 -1.59 -1.72
N HIS A 73 6.69 -2.02 -1.90
CA HIS A 73 6.22 -3.30 -1.38
C HIS A 73 6.91 -4.49 -2.06
N SER A 74 7.23 -4.39 -3.35
CA SER A 74 7.97 -5.45 -4.05
C SER A 74 9.40 -5.62 -3.53
N LYS A 75 10.03 -4.54 -3.07
CA LYS A 75 11.37 -4.58 -2.45
C LYS A 75 11.37 -5.24 -1.09
N LEU A 76 10.30 -5.08 -0.33
CA LEU A 76 10.16 -5.66 1.00
C LEU A 76 9.84 -7.17 0.99
N ASN A 77 9.63 -7.77 -0.19
CA ASN A 77 9.16 -9.16 -0.34
C ASN A 77 7.91 -9.48 0.49
N TYR A 78 7.06 -8.47 0.71
CA TYR A 78 5.86 -8.59 1.53
C TYR A 78 4.88 -9.57 0.87
N PRO A 79 4.27 -10.51 1.62
CA PRO A 79 3.34 -11.45 1.03
C PRO A 79 2.09 -10.71 0.51
N SER A 80 1.59 -11.10 -0.67
CA SER A 80 0.47 -10.42 -1.32
C SER A 80 -0.81 -10.37 -0.47
N HIS A 81 -1.05 -11.41 0.35
CA HIS A 81 -2.21 -11.44 1.25
C HIS A 81 -2.11 -10.39 2.37
N ALA A 82 -0.91 -10.05 2.85
CA ALA A 82 -0.72 -8.99 3.83
C ALA A 82 -1.09 -7.62 3.25
N TYR A 83 -0.87 -7.44 1.95
CA TYR A 83 -1.26 -6.24 1.24
C TYR A 83 -2.79 -6.05 1.20
N THR A 84 -3.52 -7.09 0.80
CA THR A 84 -4.98 -7.05 0.78
C THR A 84 -5.57 -6.90 2.18
N SER A 85 -4.96 -7.52 3.20
CA SER A 85 -5.36 -7.38 4.60
C SER A 85 -5.18 -5.94 5.10
N ALA A 86 -4.11 -5.25 4.69
CA ALA A 86 -3.89 -3.85 5.05
C ALA A 86 -5.00 -2.94 4.51
N TYR A 87 -5.43 -3.14 3.25
CA TYR A 87 -6.57 -2.41 2.68
C TYR A 87 -7.90 -2.74 3.37
N ALA A 88 -8.13 -4.00 3.72
CA ALA A 88 -9.33 -4.41 4.45
C ALA A 88 -9.38 -3.74 5.83
N ASN A 89 -8.27 -3.73 6.57
CA ASN A 89 -8.16 -3.08 7.87
C ASN A 89 -8.34 -1.55 7.76
N LEU A 90 -7.76 -0.93 6.74
CA LEU A 90 -7.93 0.50 6.50
C LEU A 90 -9.39 0.85 6.21
N LEU A 91 -10.06 0.08 5.36
CA LEU A 91 -11.46 0.29 5.00
C LEU A 91 -12.38 0.06 6.20
N ASP A 92 -12.16 -1.00 6.96
CA ASP A 92 -12.93 -1.31 8.18
C ASP A 92 -12.77 -0.19 9.22
N GLY A 93 -11.53 0.19 9.53
CA GLY A 93 -11.25 1.24 10.50
C GLY A 93 -11.84 2.61 10.10
N ILE A 94 -11.72 3.01 8.83
CA ILE A 94 -12.37 4.24 8.32
C ILE A 94 -13.90 4.15 8.46
N THR A 95 -14.47 2.98 8.18
CA THR A 95 -15.92 2.75 8.30
C THR A 95 -16.36 2.87 9.76
N GLN A 96 -15.67 2.21 10.67
CA GLN A 96 -15.95 2.25 12.10
C GLN A 96 -15.89 3.68 12.66
N LEU A 97 -14.75 4.36 12.43
CA LEU A 97 -14.57 5.75 12.88
C LEU A 97 -15.58 6.69 12.23
N GLY A 98 -15.88 6.48 10.95
CA GLY A 98 -16.86 7.28 10.23
C GLY A 98 -18.29 7.12 10.72
N LEU A 99 -18.67 5.94 11.20
CA LEU A 99 -19.98 5.67 11.79
C LEU A 99 -20.09 6.25 13.22
N MET A 100 -18.98 6.28 13.96
CA MET A 100 -18.92 6.75 15.34
C MET A 100 -18.72 8.26 15.47
N ASP A 101 -18.47 8.97 14.36
CA ASP A 101 -18.27 10.43 14.37
C ASP A 101 -19.54 11.17 14.78
N SER A 102 -19.40 12.37 15.32
CA SER A 102 -20.49 13.29 15.67
C SER A 102 -21.43 13.60 14.49
N LYS A 103 -20.90 13.50 13.26
CA LYS A 103 -21.64 13.55 11.99
C LYS A 103 -21.36 12.25 11.22
N PRO A 104 -22.09 11.16 11.49
CA PRO A 104 -21.81 9.88 10.89
C PRO A 104 -21.77 9.93 9.35
N LEU A 105 -20.89 9.13 8.76
CA LEU A 105 -20.91 8.88 7.32
C LEU A 105 -22.21 8.15 6.96
N ASN A 106 -22.88 8.60 5.92
CA ASN A 106 -24.06 7.93 5.40
C ASN A 106 -23.71 6.80 4.42
N GLY A 107 -24.71 6.02 4.00
CA GLY A 107 -24.49 4.89 3.10
C GLY A 107 -23.90 5.28 1.74
N GLN A 108 -24.17 6.50 1.24
CA GLN A 108 -23.56 6.98 -0.02
C GLN A 108 -22.07 7.33 0.18
N ASP A 109 -21.74 7.93 1.33
CA ASP A 109 -20.36 8.23 1.69
C ASP A 109 -19.55 6.94 1.81
N LEU A 110 -20.07 5.95 2.54
CA LEU A 110 -19.41 4.65 2.71
C LEU A 110 -19.26 3.91 1.38
N SER A 111 -20.29 3.90 0.54
CA SER A 111 -20.22 3.33 -0.80
C SER A 111 -19.16 4.00 -1.67
N ALA A 112 -19.00 5.32 -1.57
CA ALA A 112 -17.98 6.05 -2.31
C ALA A 112 -16.57 5.72 -1.81
N VAL A 113 -16.38 5.65 -0.49
CA VAL A 113 -15.10 5.25 0.13
C VAL A 113 -14.73 3.84 -0.31
N THR A 114 -15.65 2.88 -0.20
CA THR A 114 -15.41 1.48 -0.58
C THR A 114 -14.97 1.35 -2.03
N ARG A 115 -15.67 1.99 -2.97
CA ARG A 115 -15.32 1.91 -4.40
C ARG A 115 -13.93 2.47 -4.68
N VAL A 116 -13.58 3.59 -4.05
CA VAL A 116 -12.27 4.21 -4.25
C VAL A 116 -11.17 3.37 -3.64
N CYS A 117 -11.37 2.82 -2.44
CA CYS A 117 -10.40 1.92 -1.82
C CYS A 117 -10.17 0.66 -2.67
N ILE A 118 -11.23 0.03 -3.20
CA ILE A 118 -11.09 -1.14 -4.06
C ILE A 118 -10.36 -0.81 -5.36
N TYR A 119 -10.69 0.32 -5.99
CA TYR A 119 -10.02 0.76 -7.21
C TYR A 119 -8.52 1.02 -6.97
N ASP A 120 -8.18 1.72 -5.90
CA ASP A 120 -6.79 2.00 -5.53
C ASP A 120 -6.03 0.72 -5.19
N MET A 121 -6.64 -0.18 -4.44
CA MET A 121 -6.08 -1.49 -4.11
C MET A 121 -5.75 -2.30 -5.37
N GLU A 122 -6.66 -2.37 -6.34
CA GLU A 122 -6.42 -3.07 -7.59
C GLU A 122 -5.20 -2.54 -8.32
N LEU A 123 -5.09 -1.22 -8.46
CA LEU A 123 -3.98 -0.58 -9.16
C LEU A 123 -2.64 -0.78 -8.45
N THR A 124 -2.62 -0.66 -7.13
CA THR A 124 -1.40 -0.83 -6.33
C THR A 124 -0.95 -2.28 -6.29
N ILE A 125 -1.87 -3.25 -6.23
CA ILE A 125 -1.55 -4.68 -6.34
C ILE A 125 -1.01 -5.00 -7.74
N ALA A 126 -1.62 -4.47 -8.80
CA ALA A 126 -1.14 -4.66 -10.16
C ALA A 126 0.29 -4.09 -10.34
N ALA A 127 0.58 -2.92 -9.77
CA ALA A 127 1.92 -2.34 -9.76
C ALA A 127 2.92 -3.22 -8.98
N PHE A 128 2.54 -3.73 -7.82
CA PHE A 128 3.35 -4.66 -7.04
C PHE A 128 3.73 -5.91 -7.85
N PHE A 129 2.77 -6.58 -8.47
CA PHE A 129 3.05 -7.78 -9.28
C PHE A 129 3.88 -7.48 -10.51
N ARG A 130 3.69 -6.34 -11.17
CA ARG A 130 4.54 -5.91 -12.29
C ARG A 130 6.00 -5.81 -11.85
N HIS A 131 6.29 -5.11 -10.75
CA HIS A 131 7.65 -4.99 -10.23
C HIS A 131 8.25 -6.33 -9.77
N GLN A 132 7.44 -7.24 -9.24
CA GLN A 132 7.88 -8.61 -8.92
C GLN A 132 8.28 -9.40 -10.17
N LEU A 133 7.48 -9.33 -11.22
CA LEU A 133 7.77 -9.99 -12.50
C LEU A 133 9.03 -9.43 -13.16
N ASP A 134 9.21 -8.10 -13.15
CA ASP A 134 10.40 -7.44 -13.69
C ASP A 134 11.66 -7.89 -12.92
N LYS A 135 11.58 -7.98 -11.60
CA LYS A 135 12.67 -8.50 -10.76
C LYS A 135 13.02 -9.96 -11.08
N GLN A 136 12.02 -10.81 -11.27
CA GLN A 136 12.22 -12.21 -11.63
C GLN A 136 12.84 -12.34 -13.02
N ALA A 137 12.39 -11.56 -13.99
CA ALA A 137 12.92 -11.55 -15.35
C ALA A 137 14.40 -11.11 -15.37
N ALA A 138 14.75 -10.08 -14.62
CA ALA A 138 16.14 -9.61 -14.49
C ALA A 138 17.04 -10.69 -13.87
N LEU A 139 16.60 -11.35 -12.80
CA LEU A 139 17.35 -12.42 -12.14
C LEU A 139 17.55 -13.63 -13.06
N HIS A 140 16.53 -13.97 -13.85
CA HIS A 140 16.63 -15.07 -14.82
C HIS A 140 17.63 -14.74 -15.92
N ALA A 141 17.62 -13.52 -16.46
CA ALA A 141 18.58 -13.07 -17.49
C ALA A 141 20.03 -13.11 -16.97
N ASP A 142 20.27 -12.68 -15.72
CA ASP A 142 21.59 -12.75 -15.11
C ASP A 142 22.07 -14.19 -14.92
N THR A 143 21.17 -15.08 -14.51
CA THR A 143 21.48 -16.52 -14.35
C THR A 143 21.86 -17.16 -15.68
N GLU A 144 21.16 -16.89 -16.77
CA GLU A 144 21.49 -17.39 -18.11
C GLU A 144 22.81 -16.83 -18.61
N LYS A 145 23.12 -15.57 -18.32
CA LYS A 145 24.41 -14.96 -18.67
C LYS A 145 25.60 -15.67 -17.97
N VAL A 146 25.45 -15.91 -16.66
CA VAL A 146 26.48 -16.65 -15.90
C VAL A 146 26.65 -18.06 -16.44
N ARG A 147 25.56 -18.76 -16.76
CA ARG A 147 25.58 -20.10 -17.33
C ARG A 147 26.29 -20.14 -18.68
N SER A 148 26.04 -19.15 -19.55
CA SER A 148 26.68 -19.06 -20.86
C SER A 148 28.24 -18.87 -20.76
N LEU A 149 28.68 -18.06 -19.81
CA LEU A 149 30.11 -17.84 -19.55
C LEU A 149 30.81 -19.13 -19.09
N LEU A 150 30.20 -19.89 -18.18
CA LEU A 150 30.74 -21.15 -17.67
C LEU A 150 30.83 -22.27 -18.75
N THR A 151 30.04 -22.15 -19.84
CA THR A 151 30.06 -23.14 -20.94
C THR A 151 31.01 -22.76 -22.08
N GLN A 152 31.46 -21.51 -22.15
CA GLN A 152 32.42 -21.05 -23.17
C GLN A 152 33.87 -21.34 -22.79
N ASP A 153 34.18 -21.57 -21.52
CA ASP A 153 35.55 -21.87 -21.03
C ASP A 153 35.89 -23.38 -21.06
N ARG A 154 35.11 -24.19 -21.77
CA ARG A 154 35.37 -25.60 -22.01
C ARG A 154 35.66 -25.90 -23.47
#